data_139f8ed21280c6b3145684aae357fa11
#
_entry.id   139f8ed21280c6b3145684aae357fa11
#
_cell.length_a   1.000
_cell.length_b   1.000
_cell.length_c   1.000
_cell.angle_alpha   90.00
_cell.angle_beta   90.00
_cell.angle_gamma   90.00
#
_symmetry.space_group_name_H-M   'P 1'
#
loop_
_entity.id
_entity.type
_entity.pdbx_description
1 polymer ?
#
loop_
_entity_poly.entity_id
_entity_poly.type
_entity_poly.pdbx_seq_one_letter_code
_entity_poly.pdbx_strand_id
1 'polypeptide(L)'
;MRRLRLPLLVLVLLAVRTAFAYVPAPGAIFRHLLSGREEQRISSARVDGTLVLSGGAATEVGGQGEVQSDARVYLRLPGRCRLEANGPETGKVAVVQSGAQLKNEGPSVAALGVGIAQVCALFGARSAADGRPELEAHLKKLGVNIGNAWLARFGGQVAYVVGGPKDTDAQFWVFKDGWLPARVRWTDGGTSWDVRFVDYNSPAGDWFPRAMEVSRDGQRQVRFTTLSGDPKASVPDKLF
;
A
#
# COMPACT_ATOMS: atom_id res chain seq x y z
N MET A 1 -27.63 38.65 42.21
CA MET A 1 -26.84 37.46 41.85
C MET A 1 -26.84 37.20 40.33
N ARG A 2 -26.37 38.10 39.46
CA ARG A 2 -26.52 37.97 37.99
C ARG A 2 -25.26 38.32 37.18
N ARG A 3 -24.07 38.38 37.77
CA ARG A 3 -22.84 38.86 37.07
C ARG A 3 -21.73 37.80 36.85
N LEU A 4 -21.99 36.51 37.17
CA LEU A 4 -20.94 35.46 37.05
C LEU A 4 -21.06 34.55 35.84
N ARG A 5 -22.10 34.69 35.01
CA ARG A 5 -22.35 33.76 33.88
C ARG A 5 -21.67 34.13 32.57
N LEU A 6 -21.30 35.41 32.38
CA LEU A 6 -20.67 35.87 31.13
C LEU A 6 -19.22 35.41 30.94
N PRO A 7 -18.31 35.43 31.97
CA PRO A 7 -16.94 34.98 31.78
C PRO A 7 -16.81 33.49 31.53
N LEU A 8 -17.72 32.67 32.10
CA LEU A 8 -17.69 31.23 31.88
C LEU A 8 -18.02 30.83 30.42
N LEU A 9 -18.97 31.55 29.81
CA LEU A 9 -19.39 31.30 28.40
C LEU A 9 -18.28 31.68 27.41
N VAL A 10 -17.54 32.78 27.70
CA VAL A 10 -16.39 33.21 26.89
C VAL A 10 -15.23 32.22 27.00
N LEU A 11 -15.00 31.64 28.18
CA LEU A 11 -13.94 30.64 28.40
C LEU A 11 -14.26 29.34 27.66
N VAL A 12 -15.52 28.88 27.62
CA VAL A 12 -15.96 27.69 26.88
C VAL A 12 -15.86 27.94 25.37
N LEU A 13 -16.19 29.14 24.88
CA LEU A 13 -16.05 29.49 23.45
C LEU A 13 -14.60 29.58 22.98
N LEU A 14 -13.66 29.97 23.86
CA LEU A 14 -12.23 29.99 23.58
C LEU A 14 -11.62 28.58 23.59
N ALA A 15 -12.10 27.67 24.43
CA ALA A 15 -11.63 26.27 24.47
C ALA A 15 -12.03 25.45 23.23
N VAL A 16 -13.10 25.81 22.54
CA VAL A 16 -13.58 25.09 21.33
C VAL A 16 -12.75 25.41 20.08
N ARG A 17 -11.92 26.45 20.10
CA ARG A 17 -11.15 26.88 18.91
C ARG A 17 -9.80 26.19 18.69
N THR A 18 -9.35 25.27 19.53
CA THR A 18 -7.99 24.70 19.43
C THR A 18 -7.91 23.22 19.09
N ALA A 19 -9.02 22.59 18.69
CA ALA A 19 -8.94 21.25 18.11
C ALA A 19 -8.56 21.33 16.61
N PHE A 20 -7.45 21.99 16.28
CA PHE A 20 -6.84 21.75 14.98
C PHE A 20 -6.37 20.31 14.95
N ALA A 21 -6.92 19.52 14.01
CA ALA A 21 -6.43 18.17 13.77
C ALA A 21 -4.94 18.27 13.41
N TYR A 22 -4.07 17.89 14.34
CA TYR A 22 -2.63 17.89 14.13
C TYR A 22 -2.28 16.92 13.01
N VAL A 23 -1.68 17.44 11.94
CA VAL A 23 -1.13 16.63 10.85
C VAL A 23 0.38 16.52 11.08
N PRO A 24 0.90 15.32 11.35
CA PRO A 24 2.32 15.14 11.52
C PRO A 24 3.08 15.41 10.21
N ALA A 25 4.33 15.84 10.33
CA ALA A 25 5.20 15.98 9.17
C ALA A 25 5.37 14.62 8.46
N PRO A 26 5.54 14.58 7.12
CA PRO A 26 5.66 13.33 6.35
C PRO A 26 6.68 12.34 6.92
N GLY A 27 7.84 12.84 7.38
CA GLY A 27 8.86 11.99 7.99
C GLY A 27 8.41 11.31 9.30
N ALA A 28 7.47 11.89 10.04
CA ALA A 28 6.87 11.24 11.21
C ALA A 28 5.86 10.17 10.77
N ILE A 29 5.08 10.44 9.71
CA ILE A 29 4.15 9.46 9.12
C ILE A 29 4.93 8.21 8.67
N PHE A 30 6.03 8.38 7.94
CA PHE A 30 6.87 7.27 7.50
C PHE A 30 7.49 6.49 8.66
N ARG A 31 7.93 7.19 9.71
CA ARG A 31 8.48 6.54 10.90
C ARG A 31 7.43 5.65 11.58
N HIS A 32 6.24 6.16 11.83
CA HIS A 32 5.17 5.39 12.47
C HIS A 32 4.75 4.17 11.64
N LEU A 33 4.58 4.34 10.33
CA LEU A 33 4.29 3.23 9.42
C LEU A 33 5.35 2.12 9.53
N LEU A 34 6.64 2.48 9.50
CA LEU A 34 7.73 1.51 9.50
C LEU A 34 7.99 0.93 10.90
N SER A 35 7.80 1.70 11.99
CA SER A 35 7.90 1.19 13.36
C SER A 35 6.86 0.12 13.64
N GLY A 36 5.63 0.27 13.15
CA GLY A 36 4.61 -0.78 13.24
C GLY A 36 5.03 -2.08 12.54
N ARG A 37 5.81 -1.98 11.46
CA ARG A 37 6.39 -3.15 10.77
C ARG A 37 7.50 -3.81 11.58
N GLU A 38 8.38 -3.00 12.16
CA GLU A 38 9.49 -3.48 12.99
C GLU A 38 8.99 -4.25 14.23
N GLU A 39 7.93 -3.76 14.88
CA GLU A 39 7.28 -4.40 16.03
C GLU A 39 6.76 -5.81 15.71
N GLN A 40 6.30 -6.05 14.48
CA GLN A 40 5.81 -7.35 14.02
C GLN A 40 6.93 -8.40 13.86
N ARG A 41 8.21 -7.99 13.84
CA ARG A 41 9.40 -8.85 13.73
C ARG A 41 9.36 -9.83 12.56
N ILE A 42 8.74 -9.44 11.46
CA ILE A 42 8.65 -10.27 10.26
C ILE A 42 10.00 -10.22 9.54
N SER A 43 10.61 -11.37 9.32
CA SER A 43 11.82 -11.51 8.48
C SER A 43 11.52 -12.12 7.13
N SER A 44 10.54 -13.01 7.08
CA SER A 44 9.97 -13.56 5.86
C SER A 44 8.51 -13.93 6.10
N ALA A 45 7.70 -13.85 5.05
CA ALA A 45 6.28 -14.16 5.14
C ALA A 45 5.75 -14.75 3.83
N ARG A 46 4.65 -15.47 3.95
CA ARG A 46 3.84 -15.96 2.83
C ARG A 46 2.39 -15.54 3.03
N VAL A 47 1.77 -15.08 1.95
CA VAL A 47 0.34 -14.80 1.90
C VAL A 47 -0.25 -15.59 0.75
N ASP A 48 -1.19 -16.46 1.04
CA ASP A 48 -1.97 -17.21 0.05
C ASP A 48 -3.26 -16.44 -0.25
N GLY A 49 -3.68 -16.43 -1.50
CA GLY A 49 -4.85 -15.69 -1.93
C GLY A 49 -5.33 -16.06 -3.32
N THR A 50 -6.32 -15.32 -3.80
CA THR A 50 -6.80 -15.37 -5.17
C THR A 50 -6.41 -14.10 -5.91
N LEU A 51 -6.05 -14.24 -7.16
CA LEU A 51 -5.75 -13.17 -8.09
C LEU A 51 -6.83 -13.12 -9.17
N VAL A 52 -7.39 -11.93 -9.36
CA VAL A 52 -8.28 -11.65 -10.50
C VAL A 52 -7.58 -10.62 -11.37
N LEU A 53 -7.36 -10.99 -12.64
CA LEU A 53 -6.90 -10.08 -13.69
C LEU A 53 -8.10 -9.63 -14.51
N SER A 54 -8.15 -8.35 -14.86
CA SER A 54 -9.23 -7.77 -15.68
C SER A 54 -8.68 -6.76 -16.69
N GLY A 55 -9.46 -6.42 -17.69
CA GLY A 55 -9.07 -5.46 -18.73
C GLY A 55 -7.77 -5.84 -19.43
N GLY A 56 -6.84 -4.89 -19.58
CA GLY A 56 -5.56 -5.11 -20.23
C GLY A 56 -4.71 -6.22 -19.60
N ALA A 57 -4.73 -6.35 -18.27
CA ALA A 57 -3.99 -7.39 -17.56
C ALA A 57 -4.48 -8.81 -17.89
N ALA A 58 -5.78 -9.01 -18.08
CA ALA A 58 -6.33 -10.28 -18.52
C ALA A 58 -5.89 -10.58 -19.97
N THR A 59 -5.92 -9.58 -20.84
CA THR A 59 -5.46 -9.72 -22.25
C THR A 59 -3.97 -10.06 -22.33
N GLU A 60 -3.12 -9.51 -21.45
CA GLU A 60 -1.68 -9.79 -21.41
C GLU A 60 -1.36 -11.26 -21.09
N VAL A 61 -2.29 -12.01 -20.48
CA VAL A 61 -2.18 -13.47 -20.27
C VAL A 61 -2.98 -14.31 -21.27
N GLY A 62 -3.57 -13.67 -22.30
CA GLY A 62 -4.39 -14.34 -23.31
C GLY A 62 -5.84 -14.61 -22.90
N GLY A 63 -6.28 -14.08 -21.76
CA GLY A 63 -7.66 -14.24 -21.27
C GLY A 63 -8.65 -13.29 -21.95
N GLN A 64 -9.92 -13.69 -21.94
CA GLN A 64 -11.04 -12.88 -22.39
C GLN A 64 -11.95 -12.57 -21.18
N GLY A 65 -12.00 -11.28 -20.77
CA GLY A 65 -12.78 -10.87 -19.61
C GLY A 65 -11.98 -10.91 -18.31
N GLU A 66 -12.60 -11.39 -17.22
CA GLU A 66 -11.89 -11.57 -15.93
C GLU A 66 -11.30 -12.98 -15.87
N VAL A 67 -10.03 -13.04 -15.48
CA VAL A 67 -9.28 -14.30 -15.33
C VAL A 67 -8.90 -14.46 -13.85
N GLN A 68 -9.29 -15.59 -13.26
CA GLN A 68 -9.01 -15.88 -11.85
C GLN A 68 -7.99 -17.01 -11.71
N SER A 69 -7.12 -16.89 -10.71
CA SER A 69 -6.11 -17.91 -10.39
C SER A 69 -5.82 -17.93 -8.89
N ASP A 70 -5.29 -19.06 -8.41
CA ASP A 70 -4.64 -19.12 -7.11
C ASP A 70 -3.34 -18.31 -7.16
N ALA A 71 -3.06 -17.59 -6.09
CA ALA A 71 -1.88 -16.74 -6.05
C ALA A 71 -1.22 -16.72 -4.68
N ARG A 72 0.09 -16.42 -4.67
CA ARG A 72 0.89 -16.28 -3.47
C ARG A 72 1.76 -15.04 -3.54
N VAL A 73 1.87 -14.37 -2.41
CA VAL A 73 2.87 -13.34 -2.20
C VAL A 73 3.90 -13.84 -1.21
N TYR A 74 5.15 -13.77 -1.57
CA TYR A 74 6.28 -14.08 -0.70
C TYR A 74 7.04 -12.80 -0.41
N LEU A 75 7.37 -12.60 0.85
CA LEU A 75 8.20 -11.51 1.34
C LEU A 75 9.45 -12.10 1.98
N ARG A 76 10.61 -11.55 1.66
CA ARG A 76 11.87 -11.79 2.36
C ARG A 76 12.58 -10.47 2.58
N LEU A 77 12.58 -10.05 3.81
CA LEU A 77 13.05 -8.73 4.20
C LEU A 77 14.58 -8.73 4.39
N PRO A 78 15.23 -7.64 3.96
CA PRO A 78 14.66 -6.47 3.30
C PRO A 78 14.48 -6.64 1.78
N GLY A 79 13.47 -5.98 1.23
CA GLY A 79 13.36 -5.60 -0.18
C GLY A 79 13.25 -6.71 -1.23
N ARG A 80 12.92 -7.96 -0.86
CA ARG A 80 12.67 -9.04 -1.82
C ARG A 80 11.24 -9.52 -1.71
N CYS A 81 10.52 -9.45 -2.81
CA CYS A 81 9.11 -9.78 -2.88
C CYS A 81 8.82 -10.54 -4.18
N ARG A 82 7.96 -11.54 -4.09
CA ARG A 82 7.50 -12.33 -5.24
C ARG A 82 5.98 -12.47 -5.17
N LEU A 83 5.33 -12.22 -6.27
CA LEU A 83 3.95 -12.64 -6.48
C LEU A 83 3.99 -13.74 -7.55
N GLU A 84 3.37 -14.88 -7.28
CA GLU A 84 3.15 -15.92 -8.27
C GLU A 84 1.68 -16.27 -8.33
N ALA A 85 1.21 -16.58 -9.53
CA ALA A 85 -0.14 -17.05 -9.79
C ALA A 85 -0.09 -18.26 -10.72
N ASN A 86 -1.04 -19.17 -10.54
CA ASN A 86 -1.21 -20.33 -11.37
C ASN A 86 -2.69 -20.65 -11.53
N GLY A 87 -3.15 -20.74 -12.74
CA GLY A 87 -4.53 -21.04 -13.07
C GLY A 87 -4.69 -21.59 -14.47
N PRO A 88 -5.85 -22.18 -14.80
CA PRO A 88 -6.08 -22.79 -16.11
C PRO A 88 -5.96 -21.78 -17.26
N GLU A 89 -6.34 -20.53 -17.06
CA GLU A 89 -6.29 -19.49 -18.08
C GLU A 89 -5.02 -18.63 -18.00
N THR A 90 -4.50 -18.37 -16.80
CA THR A 90 -3.27 -17.58 -16.63
C THR A 90 -2.01 -18.37 -16.97
N GLY A 91 -2.09 -19.71 -16.89
CA GLY A 91 -0.87 -20.51 -16.79
C GLY A 91 -0.08 -20.13 -15.53
N LYS A 92 1.24 -20.28 -15.58
CA LYS A 92 2.15 -19.84 -14.51
C LYS A 92 2.69 -18.44 -14.82
N VAL A 93 2.38 -17.49 -13.95
CA VAL A 93 2.88 -16.11 -13.99
C VAL A 93 3.58 -15.82 -12.67
N ALA A 94 4.76 -15.26 -12.72
CA ALA A 94 5.37 -14.73 -11.51
C ALA A 94 6.11 -13.42 -11.77
N VAL A 95 6.08 -12.54 -10.77
CA VAL A 95 6.81 -11.27 -10.76
C VAL A 95 7.64 -11.18 -9.50
N VAL A 96 8.92 -10.92 -9.67
CA VAL A 96 9.90 -10.82 -8.59
C VAL A 96 10.46 -9.42 -8.53
N GLN A 97 10.38 -8.80 -7.37
CA GLN A 97 11.07 -7.55 -7.04
C GLN A 97 12.23 -7.86 -6.10
N SER A 98 13.44 -7.45 -6.47
CA SER A 98 14.64 -7.58 -5.64
C SER A 98 15.42 -6.27 -5.68
N GLY A 99 15.34 -5.49 -4.62
CA GLY A 99 15.80 -4.11 -4.62
C GLY A 99 15.16 -3.29 -5.76
N ALA A 100 15.96 -2.72 -6.65
CA ALA A 100 15.47 -1.94 -7.80
C ALA A 100 15.10 -2.80 -9.03
N GLN A 101 15.38 -4.10 -9.01
CA GLN A 101 15.18 -4.99 -10.15
C GLN A 101 13.79 -5.64 -10.11
N LEU A 102 13.09 -5.60 -11.25
CA LEU A 102 11.83 -6.29 -11.49
C LEU A 102 12.05 -7.34 -12.58
N LYS A 103 11.68 -8.60 -12.30
CA LYS A 103 11.81 -9.73 -13.23
C LYS A 103 10.46 -10.42 -13.36
N ASN A 104 10.07 -10.72 -14.60
CA ASN A 104 8.88 -11.53 -14.91
C ASN A 104 9.30 -12.97 -15.23
N GLU A 105 8.52 -13.94 -14.78
CA GLU A 105 8.59 -15.36 -15.17
C GLU A 105 7.23 -15.74 -15.77
N GLY A 106 7.22 -16.09 -17.07
CA GLY A 106 6.01 -16.25 -17.86
C GLY A 106 5.55 -14.95 -18.52
N PRO A 107 4.25 -14.80 -18.84
CA PRO A 107 3.70 -13.59 -19.43
C PRO A 107 4.01 -12.35 -18.59
N SER A 108 4.37 -11.25 -19.27
CA SER A 108 4.63 -9.97 -18.59
C SER A 108 3.31 -9.24 -18.41
N VAL A 109 2.90 -9.06 -17.15
CA VAL A 109 1.69 -8.33 -16.79
C VAL A 109 2.11 -7.04 -16.06
N ALA A 110 2.01 -5.92 -16.76
CA ALA A 110 2.50 -4.63 -16.26
C ALA A 110 1.89 -4.26 -14.91
N ALA A 111 0.60 -4.49 -14.72
CA ALA A 111 -0.10 -4.19 -13.47
C ALA A 111 0.34 -5.07 -12.29
N LEU A 112 0.79 -6.32 -12.52
CA LEU A 112 1.40 -7.14 -11.47
C LEU A 112 2.75 -6.59 -11.05
N GLY A 113 3.57 -6.13 -12.00
CA GLY A 113 4.83 -5.46 -11.72
C GLY A 113 4.64 -4.22 -10.85
N VAL A 114 3.66 -3.40 -11.20
CA VAL A 114 3.26 -2.23 -10.40
C VAL A 114 2.84 -2.64 -9.00
N GLY A 115 1.96 -3.63 -8.86
CA GLY A 115 1.45 -4.09 -7.57
C GLY A 115 2.55 -4.61 -6.65
N ILE A 116 3.41 -5.52 -7.16
CA ILE A 116 4.48 -6.11 -6.33
C ILE A 116 5.54 -5.09 -5.93
N ALA A 117 5.82 -4.09 -6.79
CA ALA A 117 6.73 -3.01 -6.44
C ALA A 117 6.21 -2.19 -5.24
N GLN A 118 4.90 -1.89 -5.20
CA GLN A 118 4.30 -1.21 -4.06
C GLN A 118 4.28 -2.11 -2.81
N VAL A 119 3.95 -3.39 -2.94
CA VAL A 119 4.04 -4.35 -1.83
C VAL A 119 5.46 -4.36 -1.27
N CYS A 120 6.47 -4.43 -2.11
CA CYS A 120 7.86 -4.50 -1.67
C CYS A 120 8.31 -3.20 -0.98
N ALA A 121 7.96 -2.05 -1.52
CA ALA A 121 8.31 -0.75 -0.93
C ALA A 121 7.65 -0.51 0.43
N LEU A 122 6.39 -0.96 0.60
CA LEU A 122 5.59 -0.65 1.78
C LEU A 122 5.62 -1.75 2.85
N PHE A 123 5.86 -3.01 2.46
CA PHE A 123 5.85 -4.17 3.36
C PHE A 123 7.21 -4.86 3.45
N GLY A 124 8.18 -4.50 2.61
CA GLY A 124 9.49 -5.12 2.52
C GLY A 124 10.56 -4.54 3.45
N ALA A 125 10.28 -3.54 4.26
CA ALA A 125 11.22 -2.97 5.21
C ALA A 125 11.35 -3.84 6.47
N ARG A 126 12.58 -4.03 6.97
CA ARG A 126 12.84 -4.74 8.23
C ARG A 126 12.81 -3.81 9.44
N SER A 127 13.31 -2.60 9.29
CA SER A 127 13.37 -1.60 10.36
C SER A 127 12.98 -0.22 9.86
N ALA A 128 12.61 0.66 10.78
CA ALA A 128 12.31 2.04 10.45
C ALA A 128 13.55 2.83 10.01
N ALA A 129 14.72 2.49 10.54
CA ALA A 129 15.98 3.16 10.22
C ALA A 129 16.42 2.89 8.78
N ASP A 130 16.37 1.62 8.36
CA ASP A 130 16.82 1.21 7.02
C ASP A 130 15.75 1.47 5.96
N GLY A 131 14.49 1.20 6.29
CA GLY A 131 13.39 1.27 5.33
C GLY A 131 12.94 2.69 4.97
N ARG A 132 13.19 3.68 5.83
CA ARG A 132 12.74 5.06 5.56
C ARG A 132 13.43 5.70 4.35
N PRO A 133 14.76 5.68 4.20
CA PRO A 133 15.41 6.22 3.02
C PRO A 133 14.95 5.56 1.72
N GLU A 134 14.74 4.23 1.75
CA GLU A 134 14.26 3.45 0.60
C GLU A 134 12.81 3.84 0.23
N LEU A 135 11.92 3.97 1.22
CA LEU A 135 10.55 4.41 1.01
C LEU A 135 10.48 5.83 0.46
N GLU A 136 11.25 6.77 1.04
CA GLU A 136 11.31 8.15 0.56
C GLU A 136 11.82 8.22 -0.88
N ALA A 137 12.87 7.45 -1.21
CA ALA A 137 13.42 7.37 -2.57
C ALA A 137 12.40 6.79 -3.56
N HIS A 138 11.69 5.72 -3.16
CA HIS A 138 10.63 5.12 -3.96
C HIS A 138 9.50 6.11 -4.23
N LEU A 139 8.98 6.78 -3.21
CA LEU A 139 7.89 7.75 -3.36
C LEU A 139 8.30 8.96 -4.21
N LYS A 140 9.52 9.47 -4.04
CA LYS A 140 10.08 10.54 -4.89
C LYS A 140 10.17 10.11 -6.36
N LYS A 141 10.58 8.86 -6.64
CA LYS A 141 10.62 8.31 -8.01
C LYS A 141 9.24 8.28 -8.65
N LEU A 142 8.18 8.08 -7.88
CA LEU A 142 6.79 8.16 -8.34
C LEU A 142 6.27 9.61 -8.47
N GLY A 143 7.07 10.62 -8.15
CA GLY A 143 6.69 12.02 -8.19
C GLY A 143 5.94 12.52 -6.94
N VAL A 144 5.89 11.74 -5.86
CA VAL A 144 5.25 12.17 -4.61
C VAL A 144 6.05 13.27 -3.96
N ASN A 145 5.44 14.43 -3.73
CA ASN A 145 6.04 15.52 -2.97
C ASN A 145 6.01 15.18 -1.46
N ILE A 146 7.13 14.68 -0.95
CA ILE A 146 7.25 14.25 0.45
C ILE A 146 7.40 15.42 1.46
N GLY A 147 7.28 16.67 1.02
CA GLY A 147 7.32 17.86 1.88
C GLY A 147 5.96 18.22 2.50
N ASN A 148 4.87 17.73 1.95
CA ASN A 148 3.51 18.11 2.33
C ASN A 148 2.70 16.91 2.81
N ALA A 149 1.86 17.14 3.83
CA ALA A 149 0.85 16.17 4.28
C ALA A 149 -0.42 16.87 4.74
N TRP A 150 -1.55 16.20 4.56
CA TRP A 150 -2.87 16.65 5.07
C TRP A 150 -3.75 15.45 5.45
N LEU A 151 -4.93 15.70 5.97
CA LEU A 151 -5.93 14.68 6.28
C LEU A 151 -6.98 14.58 5.17
N ALA A 152 -7.35 13.36 4.84
CA ALA A 152 -8.47 13.05 3.96
C ALA A 152 -9.22 11.80 4.45
N ARG A 153 -10.27 11.40 3.75
CA ARG A 153 -10.98 10.14 3.99
C ARG A 153 -10.78 9.19 2.83
N PHE A 154 -10.50 7.92 3.14
CA PHE A 154 -10.41 6.84 2.19
C PHE A 154 -11.16 5.62 2.73
N GLY A 155 -12.13 5.09 1.97
CA GLY A 155 -12.96 3.97 2.44
C GLY A 155 -13.70 4.24 3.76
N GLY A 156 -14.09 5.48 4.03
CA GLY A 156 -14.75 5.89 5.29
C GLY A 156 -13.78 6.18 6.45
N GLN A 157 -12.52 5.78 6.36
CA GLN A 157 -11.50 5.97 7.40
C GLN A 157 -10.71 7.27 7.17
N VAL A 158 -10.17 7.84 8.25
CA VAL A 158 -9.27 8.99 8.16
C VAL A 158 -7.88 8.52 7.75
N ALA A 159 -7.28 9.21 6.79
CA ALA A 159 -5.94 8.93 6.31
C ALA A 159 -5.10 10.21 6.26
N TYR A 160 -3.81 10.07 6.51
CA TYR A 160 -2.80 11.05 6.16
C TYR A 160 -2.46 10.87 4.68
N VAL A 161 -2.42 11.98 3.96
CA VAL A 161 -2.02 12.02 2.55
C VAL A 161 -0.72 12.77 2.44
N VAL A 162 0.29 12.15 1.89
CA VAL A 162 1.59 12.76 1.54
C VAL A 162 1.62 12.96 0.04
N GLY A 163 1.95 14.18 -0.42
CA GLY A 163 2.02 14.48 -1.86
C GLY A 163 1.42 15.83 -2.21
N GLY A 164 1.02 16.03 -3.45
CA GLY A 164 0.31 17.23 -3.92
C GLY A 164 -1.19 17.17 -3.62
N PRO A 165 -1.87 18.34 -3.51
CA PRO A 165 -3.28 18.39 -3.09
C PRO A 165 -4.29 18.06 -4.19
N LYS A 166 -3.90 18.07 -5.44
CA LYS A 166 -4.79 17.84 -6.58
C LYS A 166 -4.99 16.35 -6.84
N ASP A 167 -6.12 16.01 -7.43
CA ASP A 167 -6.42 14.62 -7.80
C ASP A 167 -5.49 14.05 -8.88
N THR A 168 -4.82 14.89 -9.63
CA THR A 168 -3.81 14.52 -10.62
C THR A 168 -2.41 14.37 -10.04
N ASP A 169 -2.18 14.84 -8.82
CA ASP A 169 -0.87 14.79 -8.20
C ASP A 169 -0.55 13.39 -7.70
N ALA A 170 0.74 13.05 -7.69
CA ALA A 170 1.21 11.84 -7.05
C ALA A 170 1.03 11.92 -5.53
N GLN A 171 0.47 10.86 -4.94
CA GLN A 171 0.09 10.83 -3.53
C GLN A 171 0.34 9.46 -2.92
N PHE A 172 0.73 9.47 -1.65
CA PHE A 172 0.80 8.31 -0.78
C PHE A 172 -0.12 8.50 0.43
N TRP A 173 -0.97 7.52 0.71
CA TRP A 173 -1.99 7.57 1.75
C TRP A 173 -1.69 6.53 2.83
N VAL A 174 -1.81 6.93 4.09
CA VAL A 174 -1.62 6.07 5.27
C VAL A 174 -2.83 6.23 6.18
N PHE A 175 -3.49 5.15 6.54
CA PHE A 175 -4.57 5.21 7.54
C PHE A 175 -4.04 5.79 8.85
N LYS A 176 -4.80 6.74 9.42
CA LYS A 176 -4.44 7.37 10.68
C LYS A 176 -4.43 6.35 11.82
N ASP A 177 -5.43 5.50 11.86
CA ASP A 177 -5.54 4.45 12.84
C ASP A 177 -4.71 3.25 12.36
N GLY A 178 -3.74 2.82 13.16
CA GLY A 178 -2.85 1.70 12.85
C GLY A 178 -1.67 2.02 11.94
N TRP A 179 -1.56 3.22 11.37
CA TRP A 179 -0.43 3.61 10.50
C TRP A 179 -0.17 2.64 9.35
N LEU A 180 -1.22 2.16 8.70
CA LEU A 180 -1.17 1.16 7.65
C LEU A 180 -1.25 1.82 6.27
N PRO A 181 -0.53 1.31 5.24
CA PRO A 181 -0.65 1.82 3.88
C PRO A 181 -2.10 1.74 3.39
N ALA A 182 -2.59 2.79 2.75
CA ALA A 182 -3.95 2.82 2.22
C ALA A 182 -3.98 2.89 0.70
N ARG A 183 -3.12 3.73 0.11
CA ARG A 183 -3.14 3.98 -1.34
C ARG A 183 -1.83 4.63 -1.80
N VAL A 184 -1.42 4.28 -3.01
CA VAL A 184 -0.40 5.03 -3.77
C VAL A 184 -0.97 5.33 -5.14
N ARG A 185 -0.91 6.59 -5.59
CA ARG A 185 -1.30 6.95 -6.95
C ARG A 185 -0.29 7.90 -7.58
N TRP A 186 -0.10 7.77 -8.88
CA TRP A 186 0.80 8.61 -9.67
C TRP A 186 0.48 8.52 -11.14
N THR A 187 1.12 9.37 -11.95
CA THR A 187 1.07 9.29 -13.41
C THR A 187 2.50 9.08 -13.93
N ASP A 188 2.65 8.14 -14.84
CA ASP A 188 3.91 7.83 -15.51
C ASP A 188 3.67 7.70 -17.02
N GLY A 189 4.40 8.47 -17.82
CA GLY A 189 4.26 8.45 -19.28
C GLY A 189 2.83 8.72 -19.78
N GLY A 190 2.03 9.50 -19.06
CA GLY A 190 0.62 9.76 -19.37
C GLY A 190 -0.35 8.68 -18.87
N THR A 191 0.13 7.58 -18.31
CA THR A 191 -0.70 6.53 -17.69
C THR A 191 -0.92 6.81 -16.20
N SER A 192 -2.15 6.81 -15.74
CA SER A 192 -2.50 6.96 -14.34
C SER A 192 -2.54 5.60 -13.64
N TRP A 193 -1.77 5.46 -12.59
CA TRP A 193 -1.73 4.28 -11.72
C TRP A 193 -2.32 4.57 -10.34
N ASP A 194 -3.08 3.60 -9.81
CA ASP A 194 -3.69 3.67 -8.50
C ASP A 194 -3.61 2.28 -7.83
N VAL A 195 -2.80 2.17 -6.79
CA VAL A 195 -2.68 0.95 -5.98
C VAL A 195 -3.32 1.18 -4.63
N ARG A 196 -4.29 0.35 -4.25
CA ARG A 196 -5.06 0.43 -3.02
C ARG A 196 -4.84 -0.80 -2.17
N PHE A 197 -4.72 -0.58 -0.87
CA PHE A 197 -4.66 -1.61 0.16
C PHE A 197 -5.91 -1.50 1.01
N VAL A 198 -6.80 -2.48 0.86
CA VAL A 198 -8.18 -2.39 1.34
C VAL A 198 -8.37 -3.36 2.50
N ASP A 199 -8.97 -2.84 3.56
CA ASP A 199 -9.40 -3.61 4.72
C ASP A 199 -8.28 -4.42 5.39
N TYR A 200 -7.91 -4.02 6.59
CA TYR A 200 -6.90 -4.71 7.40
C TYR A 200 -7.49 -5.69 8.43
N ASN A 201 -8.82 -5.90 8.43
CA ASN A 201 -9.41 -7.08 9.04
C ASN A 201 -9.19 -8.29 8.12
N SER A 202 -7.95 -8.70 7.99
CA SER A 202 -7.45 -9.65 7.01
C SER A 202 -7.27 -11.04 7.58
N PRO A 203 -7.51 -12.10 6.79
CA PRO A 203 -7.18 -13.47 7.19
C PRO A 203 -5.69 -13.73 7.44
N ALA A 204 -4.81 -12.87 6.93
CA ALA A 204 -3.38 -12.91 7.25
C ALA A 204 -3.04 -12.26 8.60
N GLY A 205 -3.98 -11.58 9.24
CA GLY A 205 -3.75 -10.66 10.35
C GLY A 205 -3.63 -9.21 9.86
N ASP A 206 -3.52 -8.28 10.80
CA ASP A 206 -3.48 -6.83 10.54
C ASP A 206 -2.19 -6.34 9.84
N TRP A 207 -1.20 -7.21 9.69
CA TRP A 207 0.07 -6.88 9.04
C TRP A 207 0.01 -6.84 7.51
N PHE A 208 -1.01 -7.47 6.89
CA PHE A 208 -1.19 -7.49 5.44
C PHE A 208 -2.67 -7.26 5.08
N PRO A 209 -3.00 -6.48 4.05
CA PRO A 209 -4.38 -6.13 3.73
C PRO A 209 -5.21 -7.34 3.27
N ARG A 210 -6.52 -7.28 3.48
CA ARG A 210 -7.46 -8.26 2.93
C ARG A 210 -7.47 -8.26 1.41
N ALA A 211 -7.30 -7.08 0.79
CA ALA A 211 -7.18 -6.99 -0.65
C ALA A 211 -6.19 -5.91 -1.09
N MET A 212 -5.51 -6.18 -2.20
CA MET A 212 -4.74 -5.20 -2.96
C MET A 212 -5.37 -5.07 -4.34
N GLU A 213 -5.58 -3.83 -4.78
CA GLU A 213 -6.12 -3.51 -6.10
C GLU A 213 -5.13 -2.63 -6.86
N VAL A 214 -4.94 -2.91 -8.15
CA VAL A 214 -4.17 -2.07 -9.07
C VAL A 214 -5.08 -1.62 -10.18
N SER A 215 -5.19 -0.31 -10.37
CA SER A 215 -5.93 0.30 -11.48
C SER A 215 -5.00 1.07 -12.40
N ARG A 216 -5.30 1.02 -13.68
CA ARG A 216 -4.66 1.78 -14.75
C ARG A 216 -5.73 2.63 -15.43
N ASP A 217 -5.51 3.95 -15.50
CA ASP A 217 -6.43 4.91 -16.12
C ASP A 217 -7.88 4.80 -15.58
N GLY A 218 -7.99 4.59 -14.25
CA GLY A 218 -9.27 4.42 -13.55
C GLY A 218 -9.91 3.04 -13.67
N GLN A 219 -9.37 2.14 -14.49
CA GLN A 219 -9.88 0.78 -14.68
C GLN A 219 -9.07 -0.22 -13.85
N ARG A 220 -9.75 -1.03 -13.03
CA ARG A 220 -9.11 -2.10 -12.26
C ARG A 220 -8.51 -3.14 -13.20
N GLN A 221 -7.23 -3.42 -13.03
CA GLN A 221 -6.47 -4.40 -13.77
C GLN A 221 -6.20 -5.66 -12.93
N VAL A 222 -5.95 -5.46 -11.64
CA VAL A 222 -5.57 -6.54 -10.72
C VAL A 222 -6.35 -6.40 -9.42
N ARG A 223 -6.84 -7.52 -8.89
CA ARG A 223 -7.28 -7.66 -7.52
C ARG A 223 -6.68 -8.93 -6.92
N PHE A 224 -5.86 -8.78 -5.91
CA PHE A 224 -5.40 -9.87 -5.04
C PHE A 224 -6.26 -9.86 -3.78
N THR A 225 -6.86 -11.02 -3.44
CA THR A 225 -7.65 -11.18 -2.21
C THR A 225 -6.98 -12.20 -1.32
N THR A 226 -6.63 -11.80 -0.10
CA THR A 226 -5.97 -12.62 0.91
C THR A 226 -6.91 -13.68 1.47
N LEU A 227 -6.48 -14.93 1.48
CA LEU A 227 -7.17 -16.06 2.10
C LEU A 227 -6.51 -16.52 3.40
N SER A 228 -5.17 -16.43 3.47
CA SER A 228 -4.41 -16.73 4.69
C SER A 228 -3.04 -16.06 4.63
N GLY A 229 -2.35 -15.98 5.77
CA GLY A 229 -0.97 -15.49 5.82
C GLY A 229 -0.19 -16.12 6.94
N ASP A 230 1.11 -16.35 6.69
CA ASP A 230 2.09 -16.82 7.66
C ASP A 230 3.25 -15.83 7.75
N PRO A 231 3.29 -14.98 8.80
CA PRO A 231 4.33 -13.99 9.00
C PRO A 231 5.68 -14.58 9.45
N LYS A 232 5.76 -15.90 9.61
CA LYS A 232 6.98 -16.64 10.00
C LYS A 232 7.33 -17.73 8.99
N ALA A 233 6.74 -17.69 7.80
CA ALA A 233 7.00 -18.68 6.76
C ALA A 233 8.48 -18.73 6.40
N SER A 234 9.02 -19.92 6.29
CA SER A 234 10.36 -20.13 5.74
C SER A 234 10.30 -19.95 4.22
N VAL A 235 10.85 -18.84 3.72
CA VAL A 235 10.86 -18.50 2.30
C VAL A 235 12.29 -18.69 1.75
N PRO A 236 12.52 -19.67 0.85
CA PRO A 236 13.85 -19.94 0.32
C PRO A 236 14.37 -18.82 -0.58
N ASP A 237 15.69 -18.56 -0.55
CA ASP A 237 16.35 -17.55 -1.39
C ASP A 237 16.17 -17.80 -2.89
N LYS A 238 16.08 -19.05 -3.30
CA LYS A 238 15.92 -19.45 -4.71
C LYS A 238 14.60 -19.00 -5.36
N LEU A 239 13.68 -18.45 -4.59
CA LEU A 239 12.42 -17.89 -5.12
C LEU A 239 12.59 -16.47 -5.67
N PHE A 240 13.73 -15.84 -5.41
CA PHE A 240 14.03 -14.46 -5.82
C PHE A 240 15.24 -14.42 -6.81
#